data_2ac23fc1e83c7fe9e8d3c6848e602df4
#
_entry.id   2ac23fc1e83c7fe9e8d3c6848e602df4
#
_cell.length_a   1.000
_cell.length_b   1.000
_cell.length_c   1.000
_cell.angle_alpha   90.00
_cell.angle_beta   90.00
_cell.angle_gamma   90.00
#
_symmetry.space_group_name_H-M   'P 1'
#
loop_
_entity.id
_entity.type
_entity.pdbx_description
1 polymer ?
#
loop_
_entity_poly.entity_id
_entity_poly.type
_entity_poly.pdbx_seq_one_letter_code
_entity_poly.pdbx_strand_id
1 'polypeptide(L)'
;MTNITKKTILAAGIIAALGITATGSAFAAVVPAGVQLADKQEIVKNNGSEVQSLDPHKIEGVPENNVTRDLMEGLANNSPDGSIVPGVAESWDNKDFKVWTFHLRKDAKWSNGKPVTAQDFVYSWQRVVDPKTASPYASYLQYAHVENVDDVIAGKKDKSTLGVKAIDDHTFQVTLTEPVPYLVEMTPHYAMKPVYKEAVEKFGEKWTLPANYVSNGAYKLKDWVVNERIVLERNPEYWDNAKTIINKVTFLPISSEVTDVNRYRTGEIDMTYNNMPIELFQKLKKEIPKEVHVDPYLCTYYYEINNQKAPFTDARVREALKLGLDRDIITNKVKNQGDLPAYSFTPPYTDGAKLTPPEWFSWTQEKRNEVAKKLLADAGYGPGKPLTFSLLYNTSDLHKKLAIAAASIWKKNLGVDVKLVNQEWKTFLDTRHQGTYDVARAGWCADYNEPSSFLNMMLSDSSSNTPHYKSAEFDKLMANVLTAKTKEERAELYQKAEVQLDKDSAIVPVYYYVNARLVKPYVGGYTGKDPLDNVYDKNLYIIKH
;
A
#
# COMPACT_ATOMS: atom_id res chain seq x y z
N MET A 1 30.84 -30.21 -67.65
CA MET A 1 31.96 -30.58 -66.78
C MET A 1 31.85 -29.65 -65.58
N THR A 2 31.56 -30.03 -64.48
CA THR A 2 31.80 -30.88 -63.39
C THR A 2 30.64 -30.78 -62.37
N ASN A 3 30.14 -31.94 -61.99
CA ASN A 3 29.17 -32.12 -60.91
C ASN A 3 29.69 -31.66 -59.55
N ILE A 4 28.85 -30.96 -58.76
CA ILE A 4 29.01 -30.88 -57.29
C ILE A 4 27.68 -31.25 -56.66
N THR A 5 27.71 -32.37 -56.00
CA THR A 5 26.68 -33.06 -55.25
C THR A 5 26.21 -32.24 -54.02
N LYS A 6 24.91 -32.05 -53.88
CA LYS A 6 24.28 -31.58 -52.64
C LYS A 6 24.29 -32.66 -51.56
N LYS A 7 24.97 -32.39 -50.45
CA LYS A 7 24.82 -33.18 -49.21
C LYS A 7 23.84 -32.40 -48.29
N THR A 8 22.69 -32.99 -48.09
CA THR A 8 21.67 -32.58 -47.10
C THR A 8 22.18 -33.02 -45.72
N ILE A 9 22.44 -32.05 -44.84
CA ILE A 9 22.73 -32.34 -43.43
C ILE A 9 21.43 -32.06 -42.67
N LEU A 10 20.81 -33.11 -42.14
CA LEU A 10 19.73 -33.05 -41.17
C LEU A 10 20.36 -32.64 -39.80
N ALA A 11 20.12 -31.44 -39.36
CA ALA A 11 20.44 -31.02 -38.00
C ALA A 11 19.22 -31.25 -37.11
N ALA A 12 19.29 -32.33 -36.31
CA ALA A 12 18.34 -32.56 -35.23
C ALA A 12 18.61 -31.52 -34.12
N GLY A 13 17.72 -30.56 -33.97
CA GLY A 13 17.75 -29.59 -32.87
C GLY A 13 17.33 -30.26 -31.57
N ILE A 14 18.30 -30.51 -30.69
CA ILE A 14 18.05 -30.85 -29.28
C ILE A 14 17.77 -29.50 -28.60
N ILE A 15 16.50 -29.25 -28.30
CA ILE A 15 16.10 -28.16 -27.38
C ILE A 15 16.47 -28.66 -25.97
N ALA A 16 17.65 -28.27 -25.51
CA ALA A 16 18.00 -28.39 -24.10
C ALA A 16 17.17 -27.31 -23.34
N ALA A 17 16.14 -27.76 -22.64
CA ALA A 17 15.49 -26.96 -21.62
C ALA A 17 16.53 -26.69 -20.52
N LEU A 18 17.17 -25.53 -20.57
CA LEU A 18 17.93 -25.00 -19.46
C LEU A 18 16.93 -24.64 -18.35
N GLY A 19 16.68 -25.59 -17.47
CA GLY A 19 16.12 -25.33 -16.17
C GLY A 19 17.05 -24.36 -15.43
N ILE A 20 16.70 -23.09 -15.40
CA ILE A 20 17.31 -22.14 -14.48
C ILE A 20 16.81 -22.57 -13.10
N THR A 21 17.58 -23.41 -12.42
CA THR A 21 17.49 -23.57 -10.98
C THR A 21 17.98 -22.24 -10.40
N ALA A 22 17.04 -21.32 -10.15
CA ALA A 22 17.28 -20.21 -9.28
C ALA A 22 17.58 -20.81 -7.89
N THR A 23 18.87 -21.00 -7.59
CA THR A 23 19.32 -21.22 -6.22
C THR A 23 18.91 -19.97 -5.48
N GLY A 24 17.81 -20.05 -4.72
CA GLY A 24 17.25 -18.96 -3.97
C GLY A 24 18.30 -18.42 -3.00
N SER A 25 18.95 -17.33 -3.40
CA SER A 25 19.69 -16.50 -2.47
C SER A 25 18.66 -15.86 -1.55
N ALA A 26 18.52 -16.39 -0.34
CA ALA A 26 17.71 -15.75 0.68
C ALA A 26 18.28 -14.34 0.91
N PHE A 27 17.44 -13.33 0.68
CA PHE A 27 17.81 -11.93 0.85
C PHE A 27 17.65 -11.57 2.34
N ALA A 28 18.73 -11.75 3.07
CA ALA A 28 18.90 -11.26 4.42
C ALA A 28 19.71 -9.98 4.42
N ALA A 29 19.88 -9.35 5.59
CA ALA A 29 20.74 -8.20 5.77
C ALA A 29 22.15 -8.52 5.23
N VAL A 30 22.52 -7.87 4.13
CA VAL A 30 23.87 -8.02 3.55
C VAL A 30 24.76 -6.98 4.20
N VAL A 31 25.58 -7.43 5.17
CA VAL A 31 26.58 -6.57 5.80
C VAL A 31 27.79 -6.49 4.87
N PRO A 32 28.18 -5.30 4.38
CA PRO A 32 29.36 -5.15 3.53
C PRO A 32 30.63 -5.59 4.25
N ALA A 33 31.59 -6.14 3.48
CA ALA A 33 32.88 -6.54 4.05
C ALA A 33 33.59 -5.37 4.73
N GLY A 34 34.10 -5.61 5.94
CA GLY A 34 34.81 -4.59 6.74
C GLY A 34 33.90 -3.73 7.63
N VAL A 35 32.58 -3.82 7.52
CA VAL A 35 31.66 -3.15 8.45
C VAL A 35 31.67 -3.87 9.79
N GLN A 36 31.92 -3.13 10.86
CA GLN A 36 31.80 -3.62 12.23
C GLN A 36 30.39 -3.37 12.76
N LEU A 37 29.76 -4.42 13.23
CA LEU A 37 28.43 -4.31 13.85
C LEU A 37 28.55 -3.79 15.30
N ALA A 38 27.56 -3.04 15.76
CA ALA A 38 27.42 -2.69 17.15
C ALA A 38 27.10 -3.93 18.00
N ASP A 39 27.54 -3.94 19.26
CA ASP A 39 27.22 -5.04 20.20
C ASP A 39 25.72 -5.16 20.44
N LYS A 40 25.02 -4.03 20.44
CA LYS A 40 23.57 -3.94 20.62
C LYS A 40 22.90 -3.75 19.27
N GLN A 41 22.16 -4.77 18.83
CA GLN A 41 21.40 -4.78 17.60
C GLN A 41 19.91 -4.51 17.90
N GLU A 42 19.59 -3.24 18.18
CA GLU A 42 18.25 -2.75 18.47
C GLU A 42 17.98 -1.50 17.64
N ILE A 43 16.74 -1.32 17.19
CA ILE A 43 16.31 -0.14 16.43
C ILE A 43 15.04 0.46 17.04
N VAL A 44 14.99 1.78 17.11
CA VAL A 44 13.80 2.55 17.51
C VAL A 44 13.37 3.42 16.34
N LYS A 45 12.11 3.31 15.93
CA LYS A 45 11.59 4.08 14.81
C LYS A 45 10.17 4.61 15.08
N ASN A 46 9.87 5.76 14.48
CA ASN A 46 8.52 6.30 14.51
C ASN A 46 7.61 5.53 13.56
N ASN A 47 6.38 5.31 13.99
CA ASN A 47 5.32 4.66 13.21
C ASN A 47 4.20 5.63 12.76
N GLY A 48 4.33 6.92 13.02
CA GLY A 48 3.41 7.97 12.62
C GLY A 48 2.12 8.03 13.44
N SER A 49 1.48 6.91 13.71
CA SER A 49 0.22 6.83 14.47
C SER A 49 0.15 5.55 15.29
N GLU A 50 -0.74 5.54 16.29
CA GLU A 50 -1.16 4.30 16.93
C GLU A 50 -1.85 3.40 15.89
N VAL A 51 -1.58 2.10 15.96
CA VAL A 51 -2.17 1.12 15.06
C VAL A 51 -3.63 0.85 15.40
N GLN A 52 -4.47 0.68 14.39
CA GLN A 52 -5.87 0.31 14.56
C GLN A 52 -5.99 -1.10 15.16
N SER A 53 -5.18 -2.02 14.69
CA SER A 53 -5.12 -3.42 15.09
C SER A 53 -3.77 -4.02 14.69
N LEU A 54 -3.43 -5.20 15.21
CA LEU A 54 -2.36 -6.06 14.72
C LEU A 54 -2.90 -7.36 14.07
N ASP A 55 -4.21 -7.44 13.83
CA ASP A 55 -4.82 -8.50 13.02
C ASP A 55 -4.67 -8.14 11.54
N PRO A 56 -3.85 -8.85 10.74
CA PRO A 56 -3.58 -8.50 9.34
C PRO A 56 -4.83 -8.51 8.46
N HIS A 57 -5.91 -9.15 8.89
CA HIS A 57 -7.18 -9.17 8.16
C HIS A 57 -8.15 -8.07 8.61
N LYS A 58 -7.78 -7.22 9.59
CA LYS A 58 -8.61 -6.13 10.13
C LYS A 58 -7.92 -4.76 10.10
N ILE A 59 -6.92 -4.59 9.23
CA ILE A 59 -6.13 -3.36 9.10
C ILE A 59 -6.19 -2.83 7.67
N GLU A 60 -5.87 -1.55 7.50
CA GLU A 60 -5.83 -0.89 6.20
C GLU A 60 -4.75 0.19 6.06
N GLY A 61 -3.99 0.46 7.11
CA GLY A 61 -3.04 1.57 7.15
C GLY A 61 -1.57 1.18 7.02
N VAL A 62 -0.76 2.15 6.60
CA VAL A 62 0.71 2.02 6.59
C VAL A 62 1.29 1.78 8.00
N PRO A 63 0.80 2.45 9.07
CA PRO A 63 1.29 2.19 10.44
C PRO A 63 1.11 0.73 10.86
N GLU A 64 -0.04 0.13 10.55
CA GLU A 64 -0.34 -1.27 10.84
C GLU A 64 0.54 -2.21 10.03
N ASN A 65 0.70 -1.92 8.72
CA ASN A 65 1.52 -2.74 7.83
C ASN A 65 3.00 -2.73 8.24
N ASN A 66 3.53 -1.61 8.72
CA ASN A 66 4.92 -1.54 9.20
C ASN A 66 5.22 -2.56 10.30
N VAL A 67 4.28 -2.79 11.20
CA VAL A 67 4.43 -3.75 12.30
C VAL A 67 4.10 -5.18 11.87
N THR A 68 2.98 -5.39 11.15
CA THR A 68 2.54 -6.73 10.76
C THR A 68 3.44 -7.37 9.71
N ARG A 69 4.17 -6.58 8.92
CA ARG A 69 5.19 -7.02 7.97
C ARG A 69 6.32 -7.81 8.63
N ASP A 70 6.73 -7.42 9.82
CA ASP A 70 7.77 -8.09 10.61
C ASP A 70 7.23 -9.26 11.44
N LEU A 71 5.96 -9.21 11.85
CA LEU A 71 5.33 -10.26 12.63
C LEU A 71 4.87 -11.45 11.78
N MET A 72 4.43 -11.18 10.54
CA MET A 72 3.84 -12.20 9.66
C MET A 72 4.54 -12.24 8.30
N GLU A 73 4.89 -13.42 7.85
CA GLU A 73 5.46 -13.67 6.53
C GLU A 73 4.41 -14.30 5.60
N GLY A 74 4.32 -13.76 4.36
CA GLY A 74 3.44 -14.26 3.30
C GLY A 74 4.07 -15.38 2.47
N LEU A 75 3.39 -15.74 1.38
CA LEU A 75 3.93 -16.69 0.38
C LEU A 75 5.23 -16.15 -0.24
N ALA A 76 5.23 -14.87 -0.62
CA ALA A 76 6.40 -14.13 -1.08
C ALA A 76 6.63 -12.89 -0.21
N ASN A 77 7.79 -12.24 -0.39
CA ASN A 77 8.20 -11.00 0.27
C ASN A 77 8.74 -10.00 -0.76
N ASN A 78 8.95 -8.75 -0.34
CA ASN A 78 9.73 -7.79 -1.10
C ASN A 78 11.18 -7.75 -0.58
N SER A 79 12.13 -7.68 -1.51
CA SER A 79 13.53 -7.36 -1.20
C SER A 79 13.72 -5.87 -0.94
N PRO A 80 14.88 -5.41 -0.45
CA PRO A 80 15.15 -3.99 -0.21
C PRO A 80 15.09 -3.08 -1.44
N ASP A 81 15.05 -3.63 -2.65
CA ASP A 81 14.86 -2.89 -3.91
C ASP A 81 13.45 -3.00 -4.50
N GLY A 82 12.53 -3.67 -3.77
CA GLY A 82 11.14 -3.85 -4.16
C GLY A 82 10.87 -5.09 -5.04
N SER A 83 11.90 -5.83 -5.46
CA SER A 83 11.69 -7.07 -6.23
C SER A 83 11.08 -8.17 -5.35
N ILE A 84 10.30 -9.06 -5.99
CA ILE A 84 9.66 -10.18 -5.30
C ILE A 84 10.68 -11.29 -5.03
N VAL A 85 10.68 -11.77 -3.80
CA VAL A 85 11.53 -12.86 -3.33
C VAL A 85 10.72 -13.92 -2.59
N PRO A 86 11.22 -15.19 -2.53
CA PRO A 86 10.57 -16.24 -1.75
C PRO A 86 10.38 -15.85 -0.28
N GLY A 87 9.19 -16.22 0.24
CA GLY A 87 8.84 -16.15 1.66
C GLY A 87 8.61 -17.55 2.23
N VAL A 88 7.40 -17.82 2.74
CA VAL A 88 7.01 -19.19 3.13
C VAL A 88 6.98 -20.12 1.93
N ALA A 89 6.62 -19.63 0.74
CA ALA A 89 6.82 -20.38 -0.50
C ALA A 89 8.27 -20.21 -0.99
N GLU A 90 8.97 -21.32 -1.24
CA GLU A 90 10.31 -21.32 -1.83
C GLU A 90 10.27 -21.23 -3.35
N SER A 91 9.15 -21.60 -3.98
CA SER A 91 8.90 -21.50 -5.42
C SER A 91 7.41 -21.56 -5.72
N TRP A 92 7.08 -21.20 -6.96
CA TRP A 92 5.71 -21.27 -7.47
C TRP A 92 5.72 -21.53 -8.98
N ASP A 93 4.63 -22.11 -9.45
CA ASP A 93 4.34 -22.28 -10.86
C ASP A 93 2.87 -21.94 -11.14
N ASN A 94 2.52 -21.81 -12.42
CA ASN A 94 1.15 -21.52 -12.81
C ASN A 94 0.78 -22.20 -14.13
N LYS A 95 -0.52 -22.39 -14.31
CA LYS A 95 -1.13 -22.78 -15.57
C LYS A 95 -2.02 -21.63 -16.06
N ASP A 96 -1.61 -21.02 -17.19
CA ASP A 96 -2.35 -19.96 -17.87
C ASP A 96 -2.69 -18.75 -16.97
N PHE A 97 -1.85 -18.48 -15.94
CA PHE A 97 -2.08 -17.47 -14.91
C PHE A 97 -3.42 -17.59 -14.17
N LYS A 98 -4.09 -18.74 -14.27
CA LYS A 98 -5.38 -19.04 -13.62
C LYS A 98 -5.26 -20.05 -12.47
N VAL A 99 -4.39 -21.02 -12.58
CA VAL A 99 -4.11 -21.95 -11.48
C VAL A 99 -2.67 -21.75 -11.04
N TRP A 100 -2.51 -21.28 -9.82
CA TRP A 100 -1.21 -21.03 -9.22
C TRP A 100 -0.95 -22.07 -8.14
N THR A 101 0.26 -22.64 -8.16
CA THR A 101 0.71 -23.61 -7.17
C THR A 101 1.95 -23.08 -6.46
N PHE A 102 1.87 -22.94 -5.15
CA PHE A 102 2.95 -22.48 -4.29
C PHE A 102 3.54 -23.67 -3.52
N HIS A 103 4.84 -23.86 -3.64
CA HIS A 103 5.59 -24.90 -2.95
C HIS A 103 6.18 -24.32 -1.67
N LEU A 104 5.64 -24.74 -0.53
CA LEU A 104 6.00 -24.19 0.77
C LEU A 104 7.25 -24.88 1.31
N ARG A 105 8.11 -24.09 1.95
CA ARG A 105 9.30 -24.62 2.63
C ARG A 105 8.92 -25.48 3.84
N LYS A 106 9.71 -26.52 4.08
CA LYS A 106 9.48 -27.49 5.17
C LYS A 106 9.97 -27.01 6.53
N ASP A 107 10.80 -25.97 6.56
CA ASP A 107 11.41 -25.40 7.75
C ASP A 107 10.70 -24.14 8.26
N ALA A 108 9.63 -23.67 7.58
CA ALA A 108 8.80 -22.57 8.05
C ALA A 108 8.02 -22.99 9.31
N LYS A 109 8.14 -22.18 10.36
CA LYS A 109 7.50 -22.42 11.65
C LYS A 109 6.80 -21.19 12.21
N TRP A 110 5.77 -21.42 12.95
CA TRP A 110 5.20 -20.47 13.87
C TRP A 110 6.12 -20.24 15.07
N SER A 111 6.02 -19.11 15.74
CA SER A 111 6.85 -18.74 16.89
C SER A 111 6.66 -19.65 18.13
N ASN A 112 5.66 -20.53 18.10
CA ASN A 112 5.45 -21.58 19.09
C ASN A 112 6.08 -22.93 18.68
N GLY A 113 6.86 -22.97 17.60
CA GLY A 113 7.57 -24.14 17.10
C GLY A 113 6.76 -25.07 16.19
N LYS A 114 5.46 -24.85 16.01
CA LYS A 114 4.64 -25.64 15.08
C LYS A 114 4.94 -25.29 13.63
N PRO A 115 4.84 -26.25 12.68
CA PRO A 115 5.06 -25.99 11.27
C PRO A 115 4.01 -25.03 10.71
N VAL A 116 4.40 -24.19 9.74
CA VAL A 116 3.50 -23.44 8.87
C VAL A 116 3.15 -24.33 7.69
N THR A 117 1.87 -24.52 7.42
CA THR A 117 1.36 -25.43 6.40
C THR A 117 0.47 -24.73 5.38
N ALA A 118 0.19 -25.40 4.27
CA ALA A 118 -0.75 -24.93 3.27
C ALA A 118 -2.16 -24.71 3.85
N GLN A 119 -2.55 -25.47 4.88
CA GLN A 119 -3.83 -25.33 5.56
C GLN A 119 -3.95 -24.00 6.31
N ASP A 120 -2.82 -23.43 6.80
CA ASP A 120 -2.82 -22.11 7.44
C ASP A 120 -3.19 -21.02 6.42
N PHE A 121 -2.71 -21.13 5.17
CA PHE A 121 -3.08 -20.21 4.09
C PHE A 121 -4.54 -20.40 3.66
N VAL A 122 -5.02 -21.64 3.53
CA VAL A 122 -6.44 -21.91 3.23
C VAL A 122 -7.34 -21.25 4.29
N TYR A 123 -7.08 -21.50 5.57
CA TYR A 123 -7.82 -20.90 6.67
C TYR A 123 -7.80 -19.38 6.61
N SER A 124 -6.64 -18.79 6.38
CA SER A 124 -6.43 -17.34 6.42
C SER A 124 -7.12 -16.63 5.25
N TRP A 125 -7.02 -17.16 4.03
CA TRP A 125 -7.67 -16.58 2.86
C TRP A 125 -9.20 -16.74 2.94
N GLN A 126 -9.70 -17.86 3.46
CA GLN A 126 -11.12 -18.03 3.76
C GLN A 126 -11.60 -17.07 4.86
N ARG A 127 -10.75 -16.75 5.84
CA ARG A 127 -11.08 -15.83 6.92
C ARG A 127 -11.17 -14.38 6.44
N VAL A 128 -10.27 -13.91 5.59
CA VAL A 128 -10.27 -12.51 5.13
C VAL A 128 -11.52 -12.18 4.32
N VAL A 129 -12.08 -13.13 3.57
CA VAL A 129 -13.29 -12.95 2.76
C VAL A 129 -14.59 -13.32 3.49
N ASP A 130 -14.50 -13.93 4.68
CA ASP A 130 -15.69 -14.25 5.49
C ASP A 130 -16.35 -12.96 5.97
N PRO A 131 -17.63 -12.69 5.65
CA PRO A 131 -18.34 -11.50 6.14
C PRO A 131 -18.29 -11.32 7.66
N LYS A 132 -18.16 -12.41 8.43
CA LYS A 132 -18.02 -12.37 9.89
C LYS A 132 -16.70 -11.73 10.35
N THR A 133 -15.67 -11.77 9.53
CA THR A 133 -14.39 -11.12 9.82
C THR A 133 -14.51 -9.60 9.66
N ALA A 134 -15.40 -9.14 8.78
CA ALA A 134 -15.57 -7.72 8.44
C ALA A 134 -14.23 -7.06 8.04
N SER A 135 -13.47 -7.72 7.16
CA SER A 135 -12.19 -7.21 6.69
C SER A 135 -12.39 -5.98 5.81
N PRO A 136 -11.69 -4.86 6.06
CA PRO A 136 -11.70 -3.72 5.14
C PRO A 136 -11.03 -4.06 3.80
N TYR A 137 -10.21 -5.14 3.77
CA TYR A 137 -9.53 -5.64 2.57
C TYR A 137 -10.11 -6.95 2.03
N ALA A 138 -11.38 -7.27 2.30
CA ALA A 138 -12.03 -8.45 1.72
C ALA A 138 -11.96 -8.44 0.18
N SER A 139 -12.12 -7.27 -0.45
CA SER A 139 -12.01 -7.08 -1.90
C SER A 139 -10.61 -7.35 -2.47
N TYR A 140 -9.57 -7.47 -1.66
CA TYR A 140 -8.22 -7.75 -2.17
C TYR A 140 -8.15 -9.10 -2.90
N LEU A 141 -8.89 -10.10 -2.43
CA LEU A 141 -9.01 -11.39 -3.11
C LEU A 141 -9.95 -11.33 -4.34
N GLN A 142 -10.88 -10.36 -4.39
CA GLN A 142 -11.63 -10.05 -5.62
C GLN A 142 -10.71 -9.48 -6.69
N TYR A 143 -9.78 -8.58 -6.33
CA TYR A 143 -8.77 -8.05 -7.26
C TYR A 143 -7.84 -9.13 -7.80
N ALA A 144 -7.61 -10.18 -7.02
CA ALA A 144 -6.90 -11.39 -7.44
C ALA A 144 -7.78 -12.37 -8.22
N HIS A 145 -9.09 -12.11 -8.36
CA HIS A 145 -10.06 -12.97 -9.04
C HIS A 145 -10.09 -14.42 -8.54
N VAL A 146 -9.97 -14.62 -7.23
CA VAL A 146 -10.04 -15.96 -6.64
C VAL A 146 -11.44 -16.54 -6.87
N GLU A 147 -11.52 -17.78 -7.31
CA GLU A 147 -12.79 -18.45 -7.63
C GLU A 147 -13.75 -18.42 -6.43
N ASN A 148 -15.03 -18.11 -6.68
CA ASN A 148 -16.11 -17.95 -5.71
C ASN A 148 -15.98 -16.76 -4.72
N VAL A 149 -14.97 -15.91 -4.83
CA VAL A 149 -14.73 -14.82 -3.86
C VAL A 149 -15.94 -13.88 -3.73
N ASP A 150 -16.57 -13.48 -4.83
CA ASP A 150 -17.72 -12.56 -4.83
C ASP A 150 -18.93 -13.14 -4.09
N ASP A 151 -19.24 -14.41 -4.36
CA ASP A 151 -20.34 -15.11 -3.71
C ASP A 151 -20.09 -15.34 -2.21
N VAL A 152 -18.83 -15.56 -1.81
CA VAL A 152 -18.45 -15.72 -0.40
C VAL A 152 -18.58 -14.38 0.32
N ILE A 153 -18.03 -13.30 -0.22
CA ILE A 153 -18.13 -11.95 0.39
C ILE A 153 -19.59 -11.51 0.50
N ALA A 154 -20.41 -11.82 -0.52
CA ALA A 154 -21.83 -11.54 -0.50
C ALA A 154 -22.65 -12.46 0.43
N GLY A 155 -22.01 -13.43 1.09
CA GLY A 155 -22.68 -14.42 1.97
C GLY A 155 -23.57 -15.41 1.21
N LYS A 156 -23.46 -15.54 -0.11
CA LYS A 156 -24.24 -16.48 -0.95
C LYS A 156 -23.65 -17.89 -0.94
N LYS A 157 -22.34 -18.01 -0.74
CA LYS A 157 -21.62 -19.28 -0.61
C LYS A 157 -20.84 -19.35 0.70
N ASP A 158 -20.65 -20.57 1.21
CA ASP A 158 -19.78 -20.79 2.36
C ASP A 158 -18.31 -20.55 1.96
N LYS A 159 -17.54 -19.98 2.88
CA LYS A 159 -16.11 -19.65 2.66
C LYS A 159 -15.25 -20.85 2.26
N SER A 160 -15.65 -22.08 2.62
CA SER A 160 -14.97 -23.30 2.21
C SER A 160 -15.00 -23.56 0.70
N THR A 161 -15.87 -22.84 -0.04
CA THR A 161 -15.95 -22.91 -1.51
C THR A 161 -14.98 -21.99 -2.23
N LEU A 162 -14.24 -21.13 -1.47
CA LEU A 162 -13.22 -20.25 -2.05
C LEU A 162 -12.18 -21.08 -2.83
N GLY A 163 -11.76 -20.60 -3.99
CA GLY A 163 -10.81 -21.28 -4.89
C GLY A 163 -9.40 -21.44 -4.33
N VAL A 164 -9.25 -21.88 -3.08
CA VAL A 164 -7.97 -22.15 -2.43
C VAL A 164 -7.96 -23.56 -1.84
N LYS A 165 -6.82 -24.25 -1.96
CA LYS A 165 -6.70 -25.64 -1.57
C LYS A 165 -5.30 -25.97 -1.05
N ALA A 166 -5.23 -26.73 0.04
CA ALA A 166 -4.04 -27.45 0.44
C ALA A 166 -4.06 -28.81 -0.28
N ILE A 167 -3.12 -29.02 -1.19
CA ILE A 167 -2.93 -30.32 -1.88
C ILE A 167 -2.28 -31.31 -0.91
N ASP A 168 -1.31 -30.82 -0.16
CA ASP A 168 -0.66 -31.45 0.98
C ASP A 168 -0.17 -30.34 1.93
N ASP A 169 0.56 -30.67 2.99
CA ASP A 169 1.04 -29.71 3.99
C ASP A 169 1.96 -28.62 3.41
N HIS A 170 2.61 -28.88 2.26
CA HIS A 170 3.59 -27.99 1.65
C HIS A 170 3.23 -27.54 0.24
N THR A 171 2.00 -27.80 -0.21
CA THR A 171 1.53 -27.42 -1.54
C THR A 171 0.20 -26.68 -1.44
N PHE A 172 0.25 -25.35 -1.62
CA PHE A 172 -0.91 -24.49 -1.62
C PHE A 172 -1.29 -24.12 -3.05
N GLN A 173 -2.55 -24.32 -3.43
CA GLN A 173 -3.04 -24.04 -4.77
C GLN A 173 -4.15 -23.01 -4.73
N VAL A 174 -4.11 -22.08 -5.69
CA VAL A 174 -5.13 -21.03 -5.89
C VAL A 174 -5.69 -21.15 -7.29
N THR A 175 -7.02 -21.17 -7.41
CA THR A 175 -7.76 -21.14 -8.68
C THR A 175 -8.40 -19.77 -8.85
N LEU A 176 -8.17 -19.15 -10.02
CA LEU A 176 -8.68 -17.85 -10.39
C LEU A 176 -9.72 -17.98 -11.51
N THR A 177 -10.71 -17.10 -11.54
CA THR A 177 -11.70 -17.02 -12.61
C THR A 177 -11.12 -16.40 -13.88
N GLU A 178 -10.16 -15.47 -13.71
CA GLU A 178 -9.48 -14.76 -14.79
C GLU A 178 -7.96 -14.86 -14.67
N PRO A 179 -7.18 -14.68 -15.77
CA PRO A 179 -5.73 -14.70 -15.70
C PRO A 179 -5.18 -13.49 -14.92
N VAL A 180 -4.43 -13.71 -13.85
CA VAL A 180 -3.75 -12.65 -13.08
C VAL A 180 -2.24 -12.92 -13.07
N PRO A 181 -1.48 -12.36 -14.02
CA PRO A 181 -0.04 -12.63 -14.14
C PRO A 181 0.79 -12.03 -12.99
N TYR A 182 0.24 -11.06 -12.27
CA TYR A 182 0.86 -10.36 -11.13
C TYR A 182 0.40 -10.90 -9.76
N LEU A 183 -0.25 -12.08 -9.69
CA LEU A 183 -0.73 -12.64 -8.41
C LEU A 183 0.39 -12.74 -7.36
N VAL A 184 1.58 -13.15 -7.77
CA VAL A 184 2.70 -13.31 -6.83
C VAL A 184 3.11 -11.98 -6.21
N GLU A 185 3.05 -10.90 -6.98
CA GLU A 185 3.33 -9.53 -6.51
C GLU A 185 2.31 -9.05 -5.46
N MET A 186 1.11 -9.64 -5.46
CA MET A 186 0.06 -9.35 -4.47
C MET A 186 0.30 -10.09 -3.14
N THR A 187 1.00 -11.22 -3.14
CA THR A 187 1.10 -12.11 -1.96
C THR A 187 1.92 -11.58 -0.77
N PRO A 188 2.82 -10.59 -0.89
CA PRO A 188 3.44 -9.94 0.27
C PRO A 188 2.47 -9.11 1.12
N HIS A 189 1.31 -8.73 0.57
CA HIS A 189 0.34 -7.87 1.24
C HIS A 189 -0.27 -8.56 2.47
N TYR A 190 -0.53 -7.79 3.53
CA TYR A 190 -1.02 -8.32 4.81
C TYR A 190 -2.36 -9.07 4.70
N ALA A 191 -3.25 -8.69 3.79
CA ALA A 191 -4.52 -9.41 3.58
C ALA A 191 -4.34 -10.87 3.13
N MET A 192 -3.19 -11.22 2.53
CA MET A 192 -2.85 -12.57 2.08
C MET A 192 -1.93 -13.33 3.04
N LYS A 193 -1.52 -12.73 4.16
CA LYS A 193 -0.65 -13.38 5.14
C LYS A 193 -1.42 -14.38 6.01
N PRO A 194 -0.76 -15.47 6.44
CA PRO A 194 -1.40 -16.46 7.30
C PRO A 194 -1.56 -15.93 8.72
N VAL A 195 -2.60 -16.39 9.42
CA VAL A 195 -2.79 -16.20 10.86
C VAL A 195 -2.91 -17.55 11.56
N TYR A 196 -2.43 -17.63 12.79
CA TYR A 196 -2.44 -18.87 13.53
C TYR A 196 -3.85 -19.20 14.04
N LYS A 197 -4.49 -20.19 13.39
CA LYS A 197 -5.89 -20.55 13.58
C LYS A 197 -6.27 -20.77 15.06
N GLU A 198 -5.48 -21.56 15.79
CA GLU A 198 -5.80 -21.92 17.18
C GLU A 198 -5.79 -20.71 18.11
N ALA A 199 -4.94 -19.71 17.87
CA ALA A 199 -4.96 -18.47 18.65
C ALA A 199 -6.21 -17.64 18.33
N VAL A 200 -6.53 -17.49 17.03
CA VAL A 200 -7.73 -16.76 16.58
C VAL A 200 -9.00 -17.37 17.17
N GLU A 201 -9.17 -18.68 17.07
CA GLU A 201 -10.37 -19.38 17.54
C GLU A 201 -10.47 -19.41 19.07
N LYS A 202 -9.33 -19.56 19.77
CA LYS A 202 -9.29 -19.64 21.23
C LYS A 202 -9.53 -18.29 21.91
N PHE A 203 -8.95 -17.22 21.39
CA PHE A 203 -8.90 -15.94 22.07
C PHE A 203 -9.81 -14.86 21.44
N GLY A 204 -10.43 -15.14 20.29
CA GLY A 204 -11.24 -14.17 19.55
C GLY A 204 -10.45 -12.90 19.29
N GLU A 205 -11.00 -11.72 19.51
CA GLU A 205 -10.32 -10.44 19.27
C GLU A 205 -9.04 -10.23 20.11
N LYS A 206 -8.90 -10.97 21.21
CA LYS A 206 -7.73 -10.89 22.10
C LYS A 206 -6.52 -11.69 21.58
N TRP A 207 -6.63 -12.36 20.42
CA TRP A 207 -5.51 -13.11 19.87
C TRP A 207 -4.33 -12.21 19.48
N THR A 208 -4.58 -10.91 19.23
CA THR A 208 -3.57 -9.90 18.88
C THR A 208 -2.83 -9.32 20.09
N LEU A 209 -3.21 -9.69 21.32
CA LEU A 209 -2.47 -9.26 22.51
C LEU A 209 -1.13 -9.99 22.61
N PRO A 210 -0.07 -9.36 23.16
CA PRO A 210 1.27 -9.95 23.23
C PRO A 210 1.32 -11.37 23.78
N ALA A 211 0.53 -11.67 24.82
CA ALA A 211 0.48 -13.00 25.44
C ALA A 211 -0.12 -14.09 24.54
N ASN A 212 -0.88 -13.73 23.51
CA ASN A 212 -1.64 -14.65 22.66
C ASN A 212 -1.14 -14.66 21.20
N TYR A 213 -0.32 -13.66 20.82
CA TYR A 213 0.12 -13.48 19.44
C TYR A 213 1.12 -14.55 19.01
N VAL A 214 0.80 -15.29 17.96
CA VAL A 214 1.69 -16.30 17.38
C VAL A 214 2.09 -15.83 15.98
N SER A 215 3.36 -15.52 15.82
CA SER A 215 3.96 -14.99 14.59
C SER A 215 4.56 -16.11 13.73
N ASN A 216 4.71 -15.87 12.43
CA ASN A 216 5.55 -16.70 11.54
C ASN A 216 6.64 -15.88 10.82
N GLY A 217 6.73 -14.58 11.10
CA GLY A 217 7.75 -13.68 10.58
C GLY A 217 9.03 -13.68 11.40
N ALA A 218 9.95 -12.76 11.04
CA ALA A 218 11.26 -12.64 11.66
C ALA A 218 11.20 -12.20 13.15
N TYR A 219 10.07 -11.65 13.57
CA TYR A 219 9.88 -11.11 14.93
C TYR A 219 8.61 -11.66 15.57
N LYS A 220 8.59 -11.57 16.92
CA LYS A 220 7.45 -11.84 17.79
C LYS A 220 7.01 -10.58 18.48
N LEU A 221 5.72 -10.43 18.72
CA LEU A 221 5.17 -9.34 19.53
C LEU A 221 5.56 -9.55 21.01
N LYS A 222 6.37 -8.62 21.55
CA LYS A 222 6.84 -8.66 22.93
C LYS A 222 5.96 -7.83 23.86
N ASP A 223 5.64 -6.61 23.43
CA ASP A 223 4.90 -5.64 24.24
C ASP A 223 4.10 -4.71 23.33
N TRP A 224 2.95 -4.28 23.79
CA TRP A 224 2.13 -3.27 23.15
C TRP A 224 1.42 -2.43 24.21
N VAL A 225 1.91 -1.21 24.37
CA VAL A 225 1.31 -0.20 25.24
C VAL A 225 0.71 0.88 24.35
N VAL A 226 -0.62 0.91 24.30
CA VAL A 226 -1.40 1.80 23.42
C VAL A 226 -0.98 3.24 23.60
N ASN A 227 -0.76 3.95 22.49
CA ASN A 227 -0.25 5.33 22.40
C ASN A 227 1.15 5.55 23.00
N GLU A 228 1.89 4.50 23.32
CA GLU A 228 3.24 4.62 23.86
C GLU A 228 4.27 3.89 22.97
N ARG A 229 4.11 2.57 22.77
CA ARG A 229 5.04 1.76 22.00
C ARG A 229 4.50 0.39 21.60
N ILE A 230 5.08 -0.15 20.53
CA ILE A 230 5.03 -1.58 20.19
C ILE A 230 6.45 -2.10 20.15
N VAL A 231 6.73 -3.19 20.86
CA VAL A 231 8.06 -3.81 20.91
C VAL A 231 8.01 -5.20 20.30
N LEU A 232 8.87 -5.42 19.33
CA LEU A 232 9.11 -6.72 18.72
C LEU A 232 10.45 -7.27 19.18
N GLU A 233 10.53 -8.60 19.40
CA GLU A 233 11.77 -9.31 19.65
C GLU A 233 12.00 -10.35 18.54
N ARG A 234 13.26 -10.60 18.22
CA ARG A 234 13.67 -11.58 17.20
C ARG A 234 13.05 -12.95 17.47
N ASN A 235 12.48 -13.58 16.42
CA ASN A 235 11.87 -14.89 16.48
C ASN A 235 12.90 -15.99 16.20
N PRO A 236 13.32 -16.81 17.20
CA PRO A 236 14.30 -17.86 16.99
C PRO A 236 13.80 -19.00 16.10
N GLU A 237 12.46 -19.17 15.99
CA GLU A 237 11.84 -20.20 15.15
C GLU A 237 11.69 -19.78 13.68
N TYR A 238 12.00 -18.53 13.35
CA TYR A 238 11.92 -18.04 11.97
C TYR A 238 12.94 -18.77 11.09
N TRP A 239 12.51 -19.28 9.93
CA TRP A 239 13.33 -20.10 9.06
C TRP A 239 14.65 -19.41 8.62
N ASP A 240 14.65 -18.09 8.43
CA ASP A 240 15.84 -17.29 8.07
C ASP A 240 16.42 -16.52 9.29
N ASN A 241 16.16 -17.01 10.50
CA ASN A 241 16.62 -16.38 11.73
C ASN A 241 18.16 -16.21 11.78
N ALA A 242 18.92 -17.14 11.20
CA ALA A 242 20.38 -17.06 11.17
C ALA A 242 20.92 -15.79 10.49
N LYS A 243 20.14 -15.18 9.60
CA LYS A 243 20.49 -13.96 8.88
C LYS A 243 19.80 -12.71 9.42
N THR A 244 18.87 -12.83 10.35
CA THR A 244 18.24 -11.69 11.04
C THR A 244 19.20 -11.13 12.07
N ILE A 245 19.62 -9.88 11.94
CA ILE A 245 20.64 -9.25 12.78
C ILE A 245 20.01 -8.46 13.92
N ILE A 246 18.99 -7.64 13.65
CA ILE A 246 18.29 -6.85 14.67
C ILE A 246 17.60 -7.79 15.66
N ASN A 247 17.87 -7.60 16.95
CA ASN A 247 17.29 -8.41 18.02
C ASN A 247 15.99 -7.81 18.60
N LYS A 248 15.83 -6.48 18.51
CA LYS A 248 14.66 -5.78 19.02
C LYS A 248 14.31 -4.58 18.15
N VAL A 249 13.03 -4.44 17.85
CA VAL A 249 12.44 -3.30 17.14
C VAL A 249 11.46 -2.61 18.06
N THR A 250 11.54 -1.30 18.18
CA THR A 250 10.55 -0.49 18.91
C THR A 250 9.91 0.51 17.98
N PHE A 251 8.60 0.44 17.85
CA PHE A 251 7.79 1.40 17.11
C PHE A 251 7.15 2.38 18.07
N LEU A 252 7.25 3.67 17.78
CA LEU A 252 6.66 4.77 18.56
C LEU A 252 5.53 5.43 17.74
N PRO A 253 4.33 5.61 18.28
CA PRO A 253 3.22 6.22 17.56
C PRO A 253 3.24 7.75 17.70
N ILE A 254 4.17 8.43 17.03
CA ILE A 254 4.35 9.88 17.12
C ILE A 254 3.74 10.56 15.91
N SER A 255 2.59 11.20 16.08
CA SER A 255 1.86 11.88 15.02
C SER A 255 2.35 13.30 14.69
N SER A 256 3.21 13.88 15.54
CA SER A 256 3.84 15.17 15.29
C SER A 256 5.20 15.01 14.63
N GLU A 257 5.32 15.45 13.38
CA GLU A 257 6.56 15.38 12.61
C GLU A 257 7.70 16.20 13.26
N VAL A 258 7.36 17.30 13.95
CA VAL A 258 8.33 18.10 14.69
C VAL A 258 8.86 17.34 15.90
N THR A 259 8.00 16.65 16.64
CA THR A 259 8.39 15.81 17.78
C THR A 259 9.26 14.64 17.32
N ASP A 260 8.92 14.02 16.18
CA ASP A 260 9.69 12.95 15.56
C ASP A 260 11.14 13.40 15.27
N VAL A 261 11.31 14.52 14.55
CA VAL A 261 12.63 15.08 14.26
C VAL A 261 13.39 15.45 15.53
N ASN A 262 12.73 15.99 16.56
CA ASN A 262 13.39 16.34 17.82
C ASN A 262 13.91 15.09 18.55
N ARG A 263 13.12 14.00 18.63
CA ARG A 263 13.57 12.73 19.22
C ARG A 263 14.68 12.06 18.39
N TYR A 264 14.63 12.19 17.07
CA TYR A 264 15.72 11.75 16.19
C TYR A 264 17.02 12.51 16.51
N ARG A 265 16.97 13.83 16.68
CA ARG A 265 18.15 14.66 17.00
C ARG A 265 18.75 14.32 18.37
N THR A 266 17.92 13.98 19.35
CA THR A 266 18.39 13.56 20.70
C THR A 266 18.93 12.13 20.73
N GLY A 267 18.77 11.36 19.65
CA GLY A 267 19.21 9.95 19.57
C GLY A 267 18.22 8.96 20.20
N GLU A 268 16.98 9.39 20.49
CA GLU A 268 15.93 8.47 20.96
C GLU A 268 15.35 7.62 19.85
N ILE A 269 15.44 8.10 18.60
CA ILE A 269 14.90 7.44 17.40
C ILE A 269 16.03 7.32 16.37
N ASP A 270 16.16 6.14 15.78
CA ASP A 270 17.14 5.84 14.73
C ASP A 270 16.62 6.14 13.33
N MET A 271 15.28 6.09 13.16
CA MET A 271 14.62 6.30 11.89
C MET A 271 13.27 6.99 12.10
N THR A 272 13.05 8.14 11.44
CA THR A 272 11.78 8.86 11.51
C THR A 272 10.72 8.18 10.64
N TYR A 273 9.46 8.60 10.81
CA TYR A 273 8.39 8.24 9.87
C TYR A 273 8.67 8.86 8.49
N ASN A 274 7.89 8.50 7.49
CA ASN A 274 8.10 8.90 6.10
C ASN A 274 7.57 10.29 5.72
N ASN A 275 7.30 11.12 6.72
CA ASN A 275 6.92 12.51 6.56
C ASN A 275 7.82 13.42 7.41
N MET A 276 8.32 14.50 6.83
CA MET A 276 9.17 15.46 7.53
C MET A 276 8.43 16.80 7.72
N PRO A 277 8.73 17.55 8.82
CA PRO A 277 8.19 18.88 8.99
C PRO A 277 8.60 19.78 7.83
N ILE A 278 7.64 20.40 7.18
CA ILE A 278 7.89 21.23 5.98
C ILE A 278 8.79 22.44 6.29
N GLU A 279 8.71 22.98 7.49
CA GLU A 279 9.53 24.12 7.94
C GLU A 279 10.99 23.74 8.19
N LEU A 280 11.26 22.49 8.56
CA LEU A 280 12.60 22.03 8.90
C LEU A 280 13.30 21.35 7.73
N PHE A 281 12.57 20.88 6.73
CA PHE A 281 13.10 20.03 5.65
C PHE A 281 14.32 20.64 4.95
N GLN A 282 14.22 21.88 4.46
CA GLN A 282 15.31 22.53 3.74
C GLN A 282 16.54 22.78 4.64
N LYS A 283 16.30 23.04 5.93
CA LYS A 283 17.37 23.18 6.92
C LYS A 283 18.07 21.85 7.16
N LEU A 284 17.30 20.79 7.42
CA LEU A 284 17.85 19.44 7.65
C LEU A 284 18.65 18.94 6.43
N LYS A 285 18.14 19.16 5.22
CA LYS A 285 18.85 18.81 3.97
C LYS A 285 20.22 19.49 3.84
N LYS A 286 20.39 20.69 4.42
CA LYS A 286 21.67 21.40 4.44
C LYS A 286 22.56 20.95 5.60
N GLU A 287 21.99 20.75 6.78
CA GLU A 287 22.75 20.43 8.01
C GLU A 287 23.22 18.98 8.06
N ILE A 288 22.35 18.05 7.67
CA ILE A 288 22.58 16.59 7.76
C ILE A 288 22.22 15.86 6.43
N PRO A 289 22.80 16.27 5.29
CA PRO A 289 22.38 15.79 3.97
C PRO A 289 22.51 14.27 3.78
N LYS A 290 23.39 13.61 4.53
CA LYS A 290 23.60 12.15 4.48
C LYS A 290 22.54 11.37 5.26
N GLU A 291 21.79 12.04 6.12
CA GLU A 291 20.74 11.44 6.95
C GLU A 291 19.33 11.69 6.36
N VAL A 292 19.22 12.69 5.46
CA VAL A 292 17.95 13.01 4.79
C VAL A 292 17.81 12.15 3.53
N HIS A 293 16.83 11.27 3.55
CA HIS A 293 16.43 10.45 2.41
C HIS A 293 15.16 11.02 1.79
N VAL A 294 15.14 11.12 0.47
CA VAL A 294 13.96 11.53 -0.32
C VAL A 294 13.84 10.54 -1.48
N ASP A 295 12.99 9.55 -1.30
CA ASP A 295 12.91 8.39 -2.16
C ASP A 295 11.57 8.37 -2.92
N PRO A 296 11.46 7.74 -4.10
CA PRO A 296 10.20 7.52 -4.78
C PRO A 296 9.21 6.76 -3.90
N TYR A 297 7.92 7.16 -3.97
CA TYR A 297 6.87 6.49 -3.23
C TYR A 297 5.60 6.38 -4.09
N LEU A 298 5.15 5.16 -4.36
CA LEU A 298 3.94 4.91 -5.16
C LEU A 298 2.68 5.19 -4.33
N CYS A 299 2.49 6.46 -3.99
CA CYS A 299 1.32 6.93 -3.25
C CYS A 299 0.76 8.20 -3.88
N THR A 300 -0.55 8.37 -3.78
CA THR A 300 -1.26 9.58 -4.18
C THR A 300 -1.98 10.17 -2.98
N TYR A 301 -1.69 11.43 -2.67
CA TYR A 301 -2.49 12.23 -1.76
C TYR A 301 -3.68 12.82 -2.51
N TYR A 302 -4.86 12.66 -1.98
CA TYR A 302 -6.07 13.18 -2.60
C TYR A 302 -7.08 13.62 -1.54
N TYR A 303 -8.05 14.41 -1.96
CA TYR A 303 -9.26 14.60 -1.18
C TYR A 303 -10.33 13.69 -1.77
N GLU A 304 -10.86 12.81 -0.94
CA GLU A 304 -12.04 12.03 -1.27
C GLU A 304 -13.28 12.86 -0.99
N ILE A 305 -14.22 12.79 -1.92
CA ILE A 305 -15.51 13.44 -1.81
C ILE A 305 -16.55 12.35 -1.61
N ASN A 306 -17.45 12.51 -0.66
CA ASN A 306 -18.53 11.55 -0.49
C ASN A 306 -19.53 11.66 -1.65
N ASN A 307 -19.41 10.80 -2.65
CA ASN A 307 -20.18 10.86 -3.88
C ASN A 307 -21.69 10.57 -3.68
N GLN A 308 -22.09 10.03 -2.52
CA GLN A 308 -23.49 9.72 -2.18
C GLN A 308 -24.15 10.80 -1.32
N LYS A 309 -23.41 11.83 -0.90
CA LYS A 309 -23.89 12.88 0.00
C LYS A 309 -24.09 14.20 -0.73
N ALA A 310 -25.28 14.82 -0.61
CA ALA A 310 -25.49 16.16 -1.13
C ALA A 310 -24.57 17.17 -0.40
N PRO A 311 -24.02 18.17 -1.12
CA PRO A 311 -24.28 18.52 -2.51
C PRO A 311 -23.38 17.76 -3.52
N PHE A 312 -22.54 16.84 -3.07
CA PHE A 312 -21.52 16.16 -3.87
C PHE A 312 -22.06 15.03 -4.76
N THR A 313 -23.36 14.71 -4.69
CA THR A 313 -24.04 13.91 -5.72
C THR A 313 -24.05 14.61 -7.08
N ASP A 314 -23.89 15.96 -7.11
CA ASP A 314 -23.74 16.74 -8.34
C ASP A 314 -22.28 16.76 -8.79
N ALA A 315 -22.00 16.15 -9.94
CA ALA A 315 -20.65 16.10 -10.52
C ALA A 315 -20.05 17.49 -10.79
N ARG A 316 -20.88 18.51 -11.08
CA ARG A 316 -20.42 19.89 -11.31
C ARG A 316 -19.76 20.47 -10.06
N VAL A 317 -20.31 20.15 -8.87
CA VAL A 317 -19.72 20.58 -7.59
C VAL A 317 -18.37 19.92 -7.37
N ARG A 318 -18.26 18.61 -7.62
CA ARG A 318 -17.02 17.87 -7.47
C ARG A 318 -15.93 18.36 -8.44
N GLU A 319 -16.31 18.55 -9.70
CA GLU A 319 -15.40 19.07 -10.74
C GLU A 319 -14.91 20.48 -10.40
N ALA A 320 -15.77 21.35 -9.90
CA ALA A 320 -15.38 22.68 -9.46
C ALA A 320 -14.34 22.65 -8.34
N LEU A 321 -14.49 21.78 -7.34
CA LEU A 321 -13.49 21.61 -6.29
C LEU A 321 -12.16 21.07 -6.83
N LYS A 322 -12.20 20.12 -7.78
CA LYS A 322 -11.03 19.55 -8.44
C LYS A 322 -10.25 20.63 -9.22
N LEU A 323 -10.93 21.44 -10.01
CA LEU A 323 -10.32 22.50 -10.84
C LEU A 323 -9.82 23.68 -10.00
N GLY A 324 -10.56 24.04 -8.96
CA GLY A 324 -10.25 25.21 -8.11
C GLY A 324 -9.07 24.99 -7.15
N LEU A 325 -8.59 23.75 -6.99
CA LEU A 325 -7.42 23.45 -6.15
C LEU A 325 -6.12 23.71 -6.92
N ASP A 326 -5.35 24.68 -6.46
CA ASP A 326 -4.02 24.99 -7.01
C ASP A 326 -2.97 24.04 -6.41
N ARG A 327 -2.60 23.03 -7.20
CA ARG A 327 -1.66 21.96 -6.79
C ARG A 327 -0.24 22.48 -6.68
N ASP A 328 0.16 23.42 -7.51
CA ASP A 328 1.48 24.01 -7.51
C ASP A 328 1.76 24.80 -6.22
N ILE A 329 0.75 25.48 -5.69
CA ILE A 329 0.86 26.11 -4.38
C ILE A 329 1.11 25.04 -3.30
N ILE A 330 0.36 23.93 -3.33
CA ILE A 330 0.52 22.86 -2.33
C ILE A 330 1.89 22.21 -2.43
N THR A 331 2.33 21.80 -3.61
CA THR A 331 3.58 21.07 -3.80
C THR A 331 4.82 21.96 -3.68
N ASN A 332 4.81 23.13 -4.33
CA ASN A 332 6.01 23.95 -4.48
C ASN A 332 6.15 25.05 -3.42
N LYS A 333 5.03 25.47 -2.77
CA LYS A 333 5.05 26.55 -1.77
C LYS A 333 4.77 26.04 -0.36
N VAL A 334 3.86 25.07 -0.18
CA VAL A 334 3.51 24.56 1.13
C VAL A 334 4.45 23.40 1.51
N LYS A 335 4.49 22.32 0.73
CA LYS A 335 5.35 21.16 1.02
C LYS A 335 6.81 21.39 0.70
N ASN A 336 7.14 21.70 -0.54
CA ASN A 336 8.50 21.94 -1.04
C ASN A 336 9.51 20.81 -0.65
N GLN A 337 9.07 19.56 -0.76
CA GLN A 337 9.83 18.36 -0.38
C GLN A 337 10.18 17.46 -1.57
N GLY A 338 9.73 17.80 -2.80
CA GLY A 338 9.97 17.03 -4.02
C GLY A 338 8.74 16.30 -4.54
N ASP A 339 7.61 16.41 -3.86
CA ASP A 339 6.33 15.87 -4.34
C ASP A 339 5.90 16.51 -5.66
N LEU A 340 5.27 15.73 -6.52
CA LEU A 340 4.79 16.18 -7.83
C LEU A 340 3.28 16.45 -7.80
N PRO A 341 2.78 17.52 -8.45
CA PRO A 341 1.33 17.75 -8.58
C PRO A 341 0.64 16.55 -9.25
N ALA A 342 -0.47 16.06 -8.69
CA ALA A 342 -1.21 14.92 -9.21
C ALA A 342 -2.39 15.34 -10.09
N TYR A 343 -2.49 14.71 -11.26
CA TYR A 343 -3.55 14.91 -12.25
C TYR A 343 -4.28 13.61 -12.62
N SER A 344 -3.86 12.50 -12.02
CA SER A 344 -4.50 11.18 -12.07
C SER A 344 -4.46 10.55 -10.68
N PHE A 345 -5.25 9.50 -10.47
CA PHE A 345 -5.18 8.74 -9.22
C PHE A 345 -3.93 7.85 -9.18
N THR A 346 -3.67 7.13 -10.26
CA THR A 346 -2.45 6.34 -10.42
C THR A 346 -1.24 7.25 -10.67
N PRO A 347 -0.13 7.11 -9.93
CA PRO A 347 1.12 7.80 -10.24
C PRO A 347 1.64 7.41 -11.63
N PRO A 348 2.14 8.36 -12.45
CA PRO A 348 2.51 8.08 -13.84
C PRO A 348 3.76 7.19 -14.01
N TYR A 349 4.50 6.93 -12.91
CA TYR A 349 5.67 6.06 -12.88
C TYR A 349 5.35 4.65 -12.32
N THR A 350 4.07 4.31 -12.14
CA THR A 350 3.62 2.95 -11.83
C THR A 350 3.92 2.02 -13.01
N ASP A 351 4.41 0.81 -12.77
CA ASP A 351 4.69 -0.14 -13.85
C ASP A 351 3.42 -0.45 -14.66
N GLY A 352 3.54 -0.50 -15.98
CA GLY A 352 2.39 -0.69 -16.87
C GLY A 352 1.48 0.53 -17.05
N ALA A 353 1.73 1.67 -16.40
CA ALA A 353 0.97 2.89 -16.63
C ALA A 353 1.41 3.60 -17.91
N LYS A 354 0.45 4.01 -18.75
CA LYS A 354 0.65 4.92 -19.91
C LYS A 354 -0.36 6.06 -19.82
N LEU A 355 -0.20 6.91 -18.80
CA LEU A 355 -1.20 7.93 -18.50
C LEU A 355 -0.99 9.19 -19.34
N THR A 356 -2.07 9.64 -19.98
CA THR A 356 -2.15 10.94 -20.63
C THR A 356 -2.84 11.91 -19.68
N PRO A 357 -2.24 13.05 -19.35
CA PRO A 357 -2.88 14.04 -18.50
C PRO A 357 -4.24 14.49 -19.06
N PRO A 358 -5.21 14.84 -18.21
CA PRO A 358 -6.50 15.34 -18.64
C PRO A 358 -6.35 16.70 -19.34
N GLU A 359 -7.32 17.10 -20.17
CA GLU A 359 -7.29 18.35 -20.94
C GLU A 359 -7.00 19.57 -20.06
N TRP A 360 -7.64 19.65 -18.88
CA TRP A 360 -7.48 20.77 -17.95
C TRP A 360 -6.07 20.86 -17.33
N PHE A 361 -5.22 19.86 -17.49
CA PHE A 361 -3.79 19.94 -17.13
C PHE A 361 -3.09 21.09 -17.85
N SER A 362 -3.39 21.31 -19.14
CA SER A 362 -2.80 22.36 -19.96
C SER A 362 -3.34 23.78 -19.66
N TRP A 363 -4.41 23.90 -18.89
CA TRP A 363 -5.02 25.19 -18.58
C TRP A 363 -4.25 25.91 -17.47
N THR A 364 -4.21 27.26 -17.54
CA THR A 364 -3.74 28.07 -16.40
C THR A 364 -4.67 27.90 -15.21
N GLN A 365 -4.19 28.20 -14.00
CA GLN A 365 -5.06 28.14 -12.81
C GLN A 365 -6.21 29.14 -12.88
N GLU A 366 -5.99 30.31 -13.51
CA GLU A 366 -7.05 31.32 -13.76
C GLU A 366 -8.17 30.72 -14.62
N LYS A 367 -7.82 30.01 -15.70
CA LYS A 367 -8.80 29.32 -16.56
C LYS A 367 -9.55 28.24 -15.82
N ARG A 368 -8.85 27.43 -15.02
CA ARG A 368 -9.49 26.41 -14.15
C ARG A 368 -10.48 27.05 -13.19
N ASN A 369 -10.11 28.17 -12.55
CA ASN A 369 -10.96 28.91 -11.61
C ASN A 369 -12.19 29.51 -12.30
N GLU A 370 -12.06 30.02 -13.52
CA GLU A 370 -13.18 30.55 -14.32
C GLU A 370 -14.22 29.43 -14.58
N VAL A 371 -13.75 28.28 -15.08
CA VAL A 371 -14.62 27.13 -15.35
C VAL A 371 -15.27 26.60 -14.05
N ALA A 372 -14.50 26.48 -12.97
CA ALA A 372 -14.98 26.03 -11.68
C ALA A 372 -16.08 26.94 -11.09
N LYS A 373 -15.91 28.26 -11.18
CA LYS A 373 -16.93 29.22 -10.75
C LYS A 373 -18.22 29.10 -11.55
N LYS A 374 -18.09 28.89 -12.87
CA LYS A 374 -19.26 28.64 -13.72
C LYS A 374 -19.99 27.37 -13.31
N LEU A 375 -19.28 26.27 -13.08
CA LEU A 375 -19.87 25.00 -12.63
C LEU A 375 -20.60 25.15 -11.29
N LEU A 376 -20.03 25.89 -10.33
CA LEU A 376 -20.70 26.20 -9.06
C LEU A 376 -21.95 27.04 -9.24
N ALA A 377 -21.90 28.06 -10.10
CA ALA A 377 -23.06 28.91 -10.40
C ALA A 377 -24.18 28.09 -11.06
N ASP A 378 -23.86 27.23 -12.02
CA ASP A 378 -24.80 26.32 -12.69
C ASP A 378 -25.40 25.30 -11.70
N ALA A 379 -24.68 24.96 -10.60
CA ALA A 379 -25.15 24.14 -9.49
C ALA A 379 -25.87 24.90 -8.37
N GLY A 380 -26.04 26.24 -8.53
CA GLY A 380 -26.78 27.11 -7.59
C GLY A 380 -25.95 27.67 -6.44
N TYR A 381 -24.63 27.74 -6.57
CA TYR A 381 -23.70 28.32 -5.59
C TYR A 381 -22.99 29.56 -6.15
N GLY A 382 -22.72 30.52 -5.30
CA GLY A 382 -22.06 31.78 -5.68
C GLY A 382 -21.99 32.77 -4.53
N PRO A 383 -21.67 34.06 -4.77
CA PRO A 383 -21.46 35.06 -3.71
C PRO A 383 -22.62 35.21 -2.72
N GLY A 384 -23.88 35.06 -3.17
CA GLY A 384 -25.07 35.14 -2.32
C GLY A 384 -25.42 33.82 -1.61
N LYS A 385 -24.82 32.68 -2.03
CA LYS A 385 -25.04 31.34 -1.48
C LYS A 385 -23.75 30.51 -1.64
N PRO A 386 -22.72 30.75 -0.83
CA PRO A 386 -21.48 30.05 -0.95
C PRO A 386 -21.66 28.54 -0.66
N LEU A 387 -20.91 27.71 -1.37
CA LEU A 387 -20.78 26.31 -1.02
C LEU A 387 -20.05 26.20 0.32
N THR A 388 -20.62 25.43 1.25
CA THR A 388 -20.03 25.19 2.58
C THR A 388 -19.96 23.69 2.84
N PHE A 389 -18.82 23.19 3.33
CA PHE A 389 -18.63 21.78 3.73
C PHE A 389 -17.55 21.61 4.78
N SER A 390 -17.50 20.42 5.38
CA SER A 390 -16.42 20.02 6.28
C SER A 390 -15.32 19.28 5.54
N LEU A 391 -14.05 19.59 5.87
CA LEU A 391 -12.87 18.85 5.45
C LEU A 391 -12.30 18.07 6.64
N LEU A 392 -12.47 16.76 6.61
CA LEU A 392 -11.98 15.84 7.61
C LEU A 392 -10.51 15.46 7.33
N TYR A 393 -9.67 15.44 8.38
CA TYR A 393 -8.29 14.94 8.29
C TYR A 393 -7.88 14.23 9.58
N ASN A 394 -7.01 13.23 9.47
CA ASN A 394 -6.42 12.57 10.64
C ASN A 394 -5.33 13.41 11.27
N THR A 395 -5.13 13.25 12.58
CA THR A 395 -4.15 14.00 13.37
C THR A 395 -2.75 13.84 12.81
N SER A 396 -2.17 14.96 12.34
CA SER A 396 -0.80 15.13 11.85
C SER A 396 -0.58 16.62 11.64
N ASP A 397 0.63 17.11 11.94
CA ASP A 397 0.99 18.51 11.71
C ASP A 397 0.93 18.84 10.22
N LEU A 398 1.41 17.93 9.37
CA LEU A 398 1.38 18.08 7.90
C LEU A 398 -0.06 18.14 7.38
N HIS A 399 -0.92 17.19 7.76
CA HIS A 399 -2.29 17.14 7.26
C HIS A 399 -3.11 18.37 7.67
N LYS A 400 -2.87 18.89 8.88
CA LYS A 400 -3.47 20.16 9.33
C LYS A 400 -3.07 21.33 8.43
N LYS A 401 -1.77 21.46 8.11
CA LYS A 401 -1.27 22.54 7.25
C LYS A 401 -1.81 22.43 5.83
N LEU A 402 -1.86 21.20 5.27
CA LEU A 402 -2.43 20.97 3.95
C LEU A 402 -3.94 21.26 3.90
N ALA A 403 -4.69 20.90 4.95
CA ALA A 403 -6.10 21.20 5.03
C ALA A 403 -6.36 22.72 5.12
N ILE A 404 -5.55 23.47 5.89
CA ILE A 404 -5.60 24.93 5.95
C ILE A 404 -5.29 25.54 4.58
N ALA A 405 -4.25 25.06 3.90
CA ALA A 405 -3.87 25.54 2.57
C ALA A 405 -4.98 25.28 1.54
N ALA A 406 -5.54 24.07 1.49
CA ALA A 406 -6.63 23.73 0.58
C ALA A 406 -7.89 24.60 0.83
N ALA A 407 -8.28 24.76 2.10
CA ALA A 407 -9.41 25.62 2.46
C ALA A 407 -9.18 27.08 2.02
N SER A 408 -7.98 27.62 2.21
CA SER A 408 -7.61 28.97 1.79
C SER A 408 -7.61 29.11 0.26
N ILE A 409 -7.10 28.11 -0.47
CA ILE A 409 -7.10 28.08 -1.93
C ILE A 409 -8.53 28.07 -2.48
N TRP A 410 -9.39 27.18 -1.97
CA TRP A 410 -10.81 27.12 -2.38
C TRP A 410 -11.56 28.40 -2.02
N LYS A 411 -11.29 29.00 -0.84
CA LYS A 411 -11.89 30.30 -0.48
C LYS A 411 -11.48 31.39 -1.46
N LYS A 412 -10.18 31.51 -1.74
CA LYS A 412 -9.65 32.53 -2.67
C LYS A 412 -10.16 32.33 -4.09
N ASN A 413 -10.09 31.09 -4.59
CA ASN A 413 -10.35 30.80 -5.99
C ASN A 413 -11.85 30.70 -6.31
N LEU A 414 -12.67 30.20 -5.39
CA LEU A 414 -14.07 29.84 -5.64
C LEU A 414 -15.05 30.52 -4.69
N GLY A 415 -14.62 31.16 -3.60
CA GLY A 415 -15.48 31.68 -2.57
C GLY A 415 -16.11 30.62 -1.65
N VAL A 416 -15.61 29.41 -1.66
CA VAL A 416 -16.11 28.27 -0.87
C VAL A 416 -15.68 28.40 0.60
N ASP A 417 -16.56 28.02 1.52
CA ASP A 417 -16.31 28.01 2.97
C ASP A 417 -16.08 26.60 3.48
N VAL A 418 -14.90 26.33 4.03
CA VAL A 418 -14.49 24.99 4.49
C VAL A 418 -14.30 24.99 6.00
N LYS A 419 -15.02 24.09 6.70
CA LYS A 419 -14.84 23.82 8.13
C LYS A 419 -13.85 22.66 8.29
N LEU A 420 -12.74 22.89 8.98
CA LEU A 420 -11.76 21.85 9.25
C LEU A 420 -12.18 20.98 10.43
N VAL A 421 -12.10 19.65 10.28
CA VAL A 421 -12.43 18.66 11.31
C VAL A 421 -11.25 17.68 11.46
N ASN A 422 -10.75 17.54 12.68
CA ASN A 422 -9.66 16.64 13.01
C ASN A 422 -10.17 15.42 13.79
N GLN A 423 -9.65 14.26 13.47
CA GLN A 423 -9.89 13.03 14.22
C GLN A 423 -8.59 12.24 14.41
N GLU A 424 -8.51 11.44 15.47
CA GLU A 424 -7.48 10.44 15.66
C GLU A 424 -7.61 9.34 14.58
N TRP A 425 -6.51 8.64 14.25
CA TRP A 425 -6.39 7.76 13.09
C TRP A 425 -7.51 6.70 13.01
N LYS A 426 -7.73 5.92 14.07
CA LYS A 426 -8.76 4.88 14.07
C LYS A 426 -10.16 5.43 13.87
N THR A 427 -10.53 6.49 14.60
CA THR A 427 -11.82 7.16 14.46
C THR A 427 -12.00 7.75 13.05
N PHE A 428 -10.92 8.28 12.48
CA PHE A 428 -10.90 8.81 11.13
C PHE A 428 -11.21 7.72 10.08
N LEU A 429 -10.60 6.53 10.21
CA LEU A 429 -10.87 5.40 9.34
C LEU A 429 -12.33 4.94 9.45
N ASP A 430 -12.84 4.77 10.67
CA ASP A 430 -14.23 4.39 10.92
C ASP A 430 -15.22 5.40 10.30
N THR A 431 -14.94 6.71 10.42
CA THR A 431 -15.78 7.79 9.84
C THR A 431 -15.82 7.73 8.32
N ARG A 432 -14.68 7.41 7.66
CA ARG A 432 -14.59 7.25 6.21
C ARG A 432 -15.41 6.06 5.72
N HIS A 433 -15.25 4.90 6.33
CA HIS A 433 -16.00 3.69 5.99
C HIS A 433 -17.51 3.84 6.19
N GLN A 434 -17.93 4.53 7.24
CA GLN A 434 -19.34 4.83 7.49
C GLN A 434 -19.93 5.88 6.56
N GLY A 435 -19.11 6.60 5.78
CA GLY A 435 -19.56 7.66 4.89
C GLY A 435 -20.16 8.87 5.63
N THR A 436 -19.76 9.11 6.89
CA THR A 436 -20.30 10.20 7.73
C THR A 436 -19.47 11.49 7.64
N TYR A 437 -18.85 11.75 6.50
CA TYR A 437 -18.05 12.91 6.17
C TYR A 437 -18.56 13.61 4.90
N ASP A 438 -18.13 14.85 4.64
CA ASP A 438 -18.37 15.59 3.39
C ASP A 438 -17.22 15.40 2.41
N VAL A 439 -16.07 15.93 2.76
CA VAL A 439 -14.78 15.75 2.08
C VAL A 439 -13.77 15.29 3.12
N ALA A 440 -12.95 14.31 2.80
CA ALA A 440 -11.91 13.85 3.69
C ALA A 440 -10.54 13.84 3.00
N ARG A 441 -9.50 14.10 3.76
CA ARG A 441 -8.15 13.82 3.34
C ARG A 441 -7.98 12.32 3.15
N ALA A 442 -7.30 11.90 2.09
CA ALA A 442 -6.93 10.52 1.90
C ALA A 442 -5.52 10.40 1.30
N GLY A 443 -4.95 9.23 1.42
CA GLY A 443 -3.76 8.82 0.72
C GLY A 443 -3.92 7.35 0.37
N TRP A 444 -3.62 6.98 -0.86
CA TRP A 444 -3.55 5.60 -1.28
C TRP A 444 -2.15 5.28 -1.72
N CYS A 445 -1.58 4.24 -1.11
CA CYS A 445 -0.28 3.70 -1.48
C CYS A 445 -0.48 2.37 -2.19
N ALA A 446 0.27 2.13 -3.25
CA ALA A 446 0.15 0.90 -4.01
C ALA A 446 0.44 -0.33 -3.13
N ASP A 447 -0.42 -1.33 -3.20
CA ASP A 447 -0.23 -2.63 -2.56
C ASP A 447 0.73 -3.51 -3.37
N TYR A 448 0.80 -3.26 -4.67
CA TYR A 448 1.73 -3.83 -5.65
C TYR A 448 1.92 -2.86 -6.82
N ASN A 449 3.03 -2.97 -7.54
CA ASN A 449 3.43 -1.98 -8.56
C ASN A 449 2.70 -2.18 -9.90
N GLU A 450 1.38 -1.89 -9.93
CA GLU A 450 0.53 -1.98 -11.11
C GLU A 450 -0.66 -1.01 -10.97
N PRO A 451 -1.20 -0.40 -12.04
CA PRO A 451 -2.30 0.57 -11.96
C PRO A 451 -3.56 0.04 -11.30
N SER A 452 -3.85 -1.26 -11.41
CA SER A 452 -4.99 -1.89 -10.74
C SER A 452 -4.93 -1.75 -9.22
N SER A 453 -3.74 -1.62 -8.62
CA SER A 453 -3.60 -1.36 -7.18
C SER A 453 -4.25 -0.04 -6.73
N PHE A 454 -4.37 0.93 -7.63
CA PHE A 454 -5.10 2.18 -7.41
C PHE A 454 -6.56 2.07 -7.86
N LEU A 455 -6.77 1.62 -9.09
CA LEU A 455 -8.08 1.69 -9.74
C LEU A 455 -9.10 0.69 -9.17
N ASN A 456 -8.66 -0.49 -8.72
CA ASN A 456 -9.56 -1.46 -8.10
C ASN A 456 -10.21 -0.93 -6.80
N MET A 457 -9.53 -0.02 -6.07
CA MET A 457 -10.13 0.65 -4.92
C MET A 457 -11.41 1.39 -5.29
N MET A 458 -11.51 1.91 -6.52
CA MET A 458 -12.64 2.71 -7.00
C MET A 458 -13.78 1.89 -7.61
N LEU A 459 -13.68 0.55 -7.68
CA LEU A 459 -14.77 -0.31 -8.12
C LEU A 459 -16.01 -0.13 -7.22
N SER A 460 -17.19 -0.18 -7.82
CA SER A 460 -18.46 0.10 -7.13
C SER A 460 -18.76 -0.81 -5.94
N ASP A 461 -18.21 -2.02 -5.92
CA ASP A 461 -18.36 -3.04 -4.89
C ASP A 461 -17.11 -3.25 -4.03
N SER A 462 -16.06 -2.45 -4.25
CA SER A 462 -14.83 -2.54 -3.46
C SER A 462 -15.06 -2.15 -2.00
N SER A 463 -14.59 -2.98 -1.07
CA SER A 463 -14.61 -2.67 0.38
C SER A 463 -13.76 -1.45 0.74
N SER A 464 -12.79 -1.08 -0.10
CA SER A 464 -11.91 0.07 0.07
C SER A 464 -12.45 1.36 -0.58
N ASN A 465 -13.62 1.31 -1.23
CA ASN A 465 -14.23 2.46 -1.90
C ASN A 465 -14.90 3.42 -0.90
N THR A 466 -14.09 4.08 -0.07
CA THR A 466 -14.56 5.05 0.91
C THR A 466 -15.13 6.34 0.31
N PRO A 467 -14.76 6.81 -0.92
CA PRO A 467 -15.49 7.85 -1.63
C PRO A 467 -16.94 7.50 -1.98
N HIS A 468 -17.34 6.24 -1.85
CA HIS A 468 -18.65 5.71 -2.26
C HIS A 468 -18.99 6.02 -3.73
N TYR A 469 -17.95 6.02 -4.57
CA TYR A 469 -18.08 6.21 -6.01
C TYR A 469 -18.77 5.01 -6.65
N LYS A 470 -19.64 5.25 -7.63
CA LYS A 470 -20.32 4.21 -8.41
C LYS A 470 -20.39 4.62 -9.87
N SER A 471 -19.83 3.79 -10.74
CA SER A 471 -19.84 4.01 -12.18
C SER A 471 -19.79 2.68 -12.94
N ALA A 472 -20.90 2.30 -13.56
CA ALA A 472 -20.97 1.08 -14.38
C ALA A 472 -19.98 1.11 -15.56
N GLU A 473 -19.68 2.29 -16.10
CA GLU A 473 -18.69 2.43 -17.18
C GLU A 473 -17.26 2.20 -16.66
N PHE A 474 -16.92 2.73 -15.48
CA PHE A 474 -15.64 2.48 -14.84
C PHE A 474 -15.46 0.98 -14.51
N ASP A 475 -16.47 0.37 -13.88
CA ASP A 475 -16.45 -1.06 -13.53
C ASP A 475 -16.27 -1.93 -14.77
N LYS A 476 -16.95 -1.60 -15.87
CA LYS A 476 -16.80 -2.30 -17.16
C LYS A 476 -15.41 -2.16 -17.76
N LEU A 477 -14.81 -0.96 -17.68
CA LEU A 477 -13.44 -0.73 -18.17
C LEU A 477 -12.46 -1.58 -17.37
N MET A 478 -12.59 -1.62 -16.05
CA MET A 478 -11.74 -2.44 -15.18
C MET A 478 -11.93 -3.95 -15.43
N ALA A 479 -13.17 -4.42 -15.66
CA ALA A 479 -13.42 -5.80 -16.05
C ALA A 479 -12.74 -6.16 -17.38
N ASN A 480 -12.71 -5.24 -18.35
CA ASN A 480 -12.05 -5.46 -19.65
C ASN A 480 -10.51 -5.55 -19.52
N VAL A 481 -9.90 -4.93 -18.50
CA VAL A 481 -8.46 -5.04 -18.21
C VAL A 481 -8.01 -6.50 -18.10
N LEU A 482 -8.85 -7.36 -17.52
CA LEU A 482 -8.55 -8.77 -17.28
C LEU A 482 -8.53 -9.60 -18.56
N THR A 483 -9.24 -9.14 -19.60
CA THR A 483 -9.33 -9.82 -20.88
C THR A 483 -8.28 -9.34 -21.89
N ALA A 484 -7.49 -8.33 -21.51
CA ALA A 484 -6.41 -7.78 -22.34
C ALA A 484 -5.33 -8.84 -22.61
N LYS A 485 -4.96 -8.99 -23.88
CA LYS A 485 -4.00 -10.01 -24.32
C LYS A 485 -2.55 -9.55 -24.22
N THR A 486 -2.33 -8.24 -24.17
CA THR A 486 -0.99 -7.64 -24.12
C THR A 486 -0.90 -6.60 -22.99
N LYS A 487 0.33 -6.27 -22.57
CA LYS A 487 0.57 -5.18 -21.61
C LYS A 487 0.10 -3.84 -22.16
N GLU A 488 0.24 -3.63 -23.47
CA GLU A 488 -0.17 -2.41 -24.17
C GLU A 488 -1.70 -2.24 -24.14
N GLU A 489 -2.45 -3.28 -24.50
CA GLU A 489 -3.92 -3.27 -24.39
C GLU A 489 -4.38 -2.99 -22.96
N ARG A 490 -3.73 -3.60 -21.97
CA ARG A 490 -4.01 -3.38 -20.56
C ARG A 490 -3.76 -1.94 -20.14
N ALA A 491 -2.62 -1.37 -20.54
CA ALA A 491 -2.29 0.03 -20.27
C ALA A 491 -3.30 1.02 -20.88
N GLU A 492 -3.81 0.74 -22.10
CA GLU A 492 -4.85 1.56 -22.73
C GLU A 492 -6.18 1.51 -21.97
N LEU A 493 -6.54 0.35 -21.42
CA LEU A 493 -7.77 0.20 -20.62
C LEU A 493 -7.64 0.93 -19.28
N TYR A 494 -6.48 0.87 -18.62
CA TYR A 494 -6.21 1.68 -17.43
C TYR A 494 -6.28 3.18 -17.73
N GLN A 495 -5.72 3.63 -18.86
CA GLN A 495 -5.87 5.03 -19.28
C GLN A 495 -7.34 5.44 -19.45
N LYS A 496 -8.18 4.58 -20.05
CA LYS A 496 -9.62 4.85 -20.19
C LYS A 496 -10.33 4.90 -18.83
N ALA A 497 -9.95 4.04 -17.90
CA ALA A 497 -10.50 4.04 -16.54
C ALA A 497 -10.11 5.32 -15.78
N GLU A 498 -8.85 5.78 -15.88
CA GLU A 498 -8.42 7.08 -15.32
C GLU A 498 -9.19 8.26 -15.93
N VAL A 499 -9.39 8.26 -17.24
CA VAL A 499 -10.19 9.30 -17.93
C VAL A 499 -11.64 9.29 -17.43
N GLN A 500 -12.24 8.12 -17.21
CA GLN A 500 -13.60 8.04 -16.66
C GLN A 500 -13.66 8.54 -15.22
N LEU A 501 -12.67 8.18 -14.39
CA LEU A 501 -12.57 8.64 -13.01
C LEU A 501 -12.43 10.18 -12.93
N ASP A 502 -11.58 10.76 -13.81
CA ASP A 502 -11.42 12.22 -13.92
C ASP A 502 -12.70 12.91 -14.38
N LYS A 503 -13.38 12.36 -15.41
CA LYS A 503 -14.64 12.86 -15.93
C LYS A 503 -15.74 12.90 -14.86
N ASP A 504 -15.81 11.86 -14.03
CA ASP A 504 -16.81 11.78 -12.95
C ASP A 504 -16.39 12.62 -11.74
N SER A 505 -15.14 13.09 -11.71
CA SER A 505 -14.57 13.88 -10.61
C SER A 505 -14.82 13.22 -9.24
N ALA A 506 -14.63 11.90 -9.17
CA ALA A 506 -14.94 11.12 -7.99
C ALA A 506 -14.05 11.47 -6.79
N ILE A 507 -12.82 11.91 -7.06
CA ILE A 507 -11.81 12.36 -6.10
C ILE A 507 -11.10 13.62 -6.61
N VAL A 508 -10.33 14.27 -5.74
CA VAL A 508 -9.43 15.38 -6.10
C VAL A 508 -7.99 14.96 -5.85
N PRO A 509 -7.27 14.41 -6.84
CA PRO A 509 -5.84 14.15 -6.72
C PRO A 509 -5.09 15.45 -6.43
N VAL A 510 -4.16 15.42 -5.49
CA VAL A 510 -3.43 16.62 -5.03
C VAL A 510 -1.95 16.53 -5.40
N TYR A 511 -1.25 15.49 -4.92
CA TYR A 511 0.15 15.26 -5.27
C TYR A 511 0.51 13.78 -5.18
N TYR A 512 1.57 13.39 -5.91
CA TYR A 512 2.25 12.11 -5.75
C TYR A 512 3.32 12.26 -4.69
N TYR A 513 3.34 11.35 -3.73
CA TYR A 513 4.27 11.40 -2.61
C TYR A 513 5.71 11.15 -3.03
N VAL A 514 6.62 11.77 -2.29
CA VAL A 514 7.94 11.23 -2.03
C VAL A 514 8.00 10.77 -0.58
N ASN A 515 8.81 9.73 -0.33
CA ASN A 515 9.12 9.26 1.01
C ASN A 515 10.27 10.12 1.56
N ALA A 516 9.99 11.01 2.48
CA ALA A 516 10.97 11.90 3.07
C ALA A 516 11.18 11.55 4.55
N ARG A 517 12.37 10.99 4.90
CA ARG A 517 12.69 10.59 6.27
C ARG A 517 14.14 10.85 6.64
N LEU A 518 14.41 10.79 7.94
CA LEU A 518 15.75 10.77 8.50
C LEU A 518 16.11 9.33 8.90
N VAL A 519 17.31 8.91 8.55
CA VAL A 519 17.89 7.62 8.94
C VAL A 519 19.28 7.87 9.50
N LYS A 520 19.57 7.36 10.69
CA LYS A 520 20.90 7.48 11.29
C LYS A 520 21.96 6.79 10.44
N PRO A 521 23.16 7.38 10.27
CA PRO A 521 24.21 6.82 9.43
C PRO A 521 24.68 5.43 9.86
N TYR A 522 24.45 5.06 11.13
CA TYR A 522 24.77 3.73 11.66
C TYR A 522 23.68 2.69 11.42
N VAL A 523 22.52 3.06 10.85
CA VAL A 523 21.50 2.11 10.41
C VAL A 523 21.86 1.63 9.01
N GLY A 524 22.38 0.41 8.92
CA GLY A 524 22.70 -0.24 7.64
C GLY A 524 21.52 -1.03 7.10
N GLY A 525 21.55 -1.31 5.79
CA GLY A 525 20.52 -2.11 5.11
C GLY A 525 19.33 -1.31 4.54
N TYR A 526 19.12 -0.07 4.99
CA TYR A 526 18.12 0.82 4.37
C TYR A 526 18.60 1.27 2.98
N THR A 527 17.77 1.15 1.95
CA THR A 527 18.13 1.47 0.57
C THR A 527 17.30 2.62 -0.04
N GLY A 528 16.06 2.82 0.42
CA GLY A 528 15.09 3.75 -0.19
C GLY A 528 14.66 3.39 -1.62
N LYS A 529 15.01 2.19 -2.11
CA LYS A 529 14.78 1.81 -3.51
C LYS A 529 13.43 1.17 -3.78
N ASP A 530 12.80 0.57 -2.76
CA ASP A 530 11.47 0.01 -2.91
C ASP A 530 10.43 1.14 -2.98
N PRO A 531 9.76 1.32 -4.14
CA PRO A 531 8.78 2.39 -4.29
C PRO A 531 7.49 2.14 -3.50
N LEU A 532 7.30 0.93 -2.95
CA LEU A 532 6.21 0.59 -2.02
C LEU A 532 6.59 0.87 -0.55
N ASP A 533 7.83 1.29 -0.28
CA ASP A 533 8.37 1.54 1.07
C ASP A 533 8.26 0.34 2.03
N ASN A 534 8.44 -0.87 1.52
CA ASN A 534 8.42 -2.09 2.33
C ASN A 534 9.77 -2.30 3.05
N VAL A 535 9.96 -1.58 4.17
CA VAL A 535 11.17 -1.71 4.99
C VAL A 535 10.98 -2.83 6.01
N TYR A 536 11.55 -4.01 5.74
CA TYR A 536 11.60 -5.13 6.69
C TYR A 536 12.78 -4.96 7.64
N ASP A 537 12.55 -5.02 8.95
CA ASP A 537 13.60 -4.85 9.95
C ASP A 537 14.63 -6.00 9.95
N LYS A 538 14.26 -7.18 9.44
CA LYS A 538 15.19 -8.30 9.19
C LYS A 538 16.31 -7.98 8.20
N ASN A 539 16.13 -6.94 7.37
CA ASN A 539 17.12 -6.51 6.39
C ASN A 539 18.06 -5.40 6.94
N LEU A 540 17.78 -4.91 8.14
CA LEU A 540 18.54 -3.84 8.78
C LEU A 540 19.59 -4.39 9.75
N TYR A 541 20.57 -3.55 10.08
CA TYR A 541 21.60 -3.81 11.10
C TYR A 541 22.14 -2.49 11.66
N ILE A 542 22.72 -2.53 12.86
CA ILE A 542 23.35 -1.38 13.50
C ILE A 542 24.86 -1.50 13.37
N ILE A 543 25.47 -0.48 12.76
CA ILE A 543 26.93 -0.33 12.60
C ILE A 543 27.48 0.27 13.89
N LYS A 544 28.68 -0.13 14.28
CA LYS A 544 29.41 0.42 15.43
C LYS A 544 29.66 1.92 15.22
N HIS A 545 29.24 2.74 16.14
CA HIS A 545 29.29 4.21 16.12
C HIS A 545 29.68 4.80 17.46
#